data_70c36955141138c6728c7ce1c0d79ad7
#
_entry.id   70c36955141138c6728c7ce1c0d79ad7
#
_cell.length_a   1.000
_cell.length_b   1.000
_cell.length_c   1.000
_cell.angle_alpha   90.00
_cell.angle_beta   90.00
_cell.angle_gamma   90.00
#
_symmetry.space_group_name_H-M   'P 1'
#
loop_
_entity.id
_entity.type
_entity.pdbx_description
1 polymer ?
#
loop_
_entity_poly.entity_id
_entity_poly.type
_entity_poly.pdbx_seq_one_letter_code
_entity_poly.pdbx_strand_id
1 'polypeptide(L)'
;MALFSLHRYAWNFPSNNHGQIFGIADSGVETFNGTPIKSLAREICQTSIDANLKNGEPTRIIFRTFEIAPSAIPDFDDLDDAFSRSLEYWSKQKSTKAKSFFQSALKLAKQPKITCLRISDTNTTGLLGSDEEYNSPWCNLTKSQGASDKSGSHGGSFGIGKFAPYACSAFRTVFYSTLDSDGVAA
;
A
#
# COMPACT_ATOMS: atom_id res chain seq x y z
N MET A 1 19.41 -12.81 27.36
CA MET A 1 18.59 -13.78 26.58
C MET A 1 17.44 -12.97 26.00
N ALA A 2 17.58 -12.49 24.78
CA ALA A 2 16.57 -11.66 24.13
C ALA A 2 15.42 -12.59 23.72
N LEU A 3 14.24 -12.37 24.32
CA LEU A 3 13.00 -12.96 23.84
C LEU A 3 12.74 -12.39 22.45
N PHE A 4 13.00 -13.18 21.41
CA PHE A 4 12.47 -12.91 20.08
C PHE A 4 10.95 -12.97 20.22
N SER A 5 10.31 -11.81 20.29
CA SER A 5 8.88 -11.70 20.07
C SER A 5 8.65 -12.21 18.64
N LEU A 6 8.05 -13.40 18.53
CA LEU A 6 7.52 -13.87 17.26
C LEU A 6 6.39 -12.91 16.88
N HIS A 7 6.74 -11.85 16.14
CA HIS A 7 5.74 -11.00 15.50
C HIS A 7 5.01 -11.89 14.51
N ARG A 8 3.82 -12.33 14.88
CA ARG A 8 2.93 -13.02 13.97
C ARG A 8 2.49 -11.98 12.94
N TYR A 9 2.94 -12.13 11.72
CA TYR A 9 2.42 -11.34 10.60
C TYR A 9 0.96 -11.70 10.42
N ALA A 10 0.06 -10.79 10.72
CA ALA A 10 -1.38 -11.02 10.63
C ALA A 10 -2.07 -9.78 10.06
N TRP A 11 -3.18 -9.98 9.37
CA TRP A 11 -4.04 -8.88 8.96
C TRP A 11 -4.73 -8.28 10.18
N ASN A 12 -4.68 -6.96 10.30
CA ASN A 12 -5.43 -6.23 11.31
C ASN A 12 -6.67 -5.62 10.65
N PHE A 13 -7.84 -6.15 11.00
CA PHE A 13 -9.12 -5.59 10.57
C PHE A 13 -9.70 -4.76 11.72
N PRO A 14 -9.55 -3.42 11.69
CA PRO A 14 -10.05 -2.57 12.77
C PRO A 14 -11.56 -2.64 12.87
N SER A 15 -12.10 -2.40 14.07
CA SER A 15 -13.53 -2.31 14.28
C SER A 15 -14.14 -1.15 13.48
N ASN A 16 -15.43 -1.23 13.19
CA ASN A 16 -16.14 -0.22 12.40
C ASN A 16 -16.51 1.06 13.17
N ASN A 17 -15.83 1.34 14.29
CA ASN A 17 -15.98 2.57 15.07
C ASN A 17 -17.45 3.01 15.22
N HIS A 18 -18.21 2.27 16.02
CA HIS A 18 -19.64 2.52 16.29
C HIS A 18 -20.57 2.48 15.05
N GLY A 19 -20.24 1.64 14.07
CA GLY A 19 -21.09 1.42 12.90
C GLY A 19 -20.81 2.34 11.73
N GLN A 20 -19.66 3.01 11.71
CA GLN A 20 -19.20 3.70 10.49
C GLN A 20 -19.02 2.72 9.33
N ILE A 21 -19.51 3.10 8.16
CA ILE A 21 -19.41 2.29 6.96
C ILE A 21 -18.40 2.94 6.03
N PHE A 22 -17.27 2.26 5.83
CA PHE A 22 -16.28 2.65 4.83
C PHE A 22 -16.45 1.80 3.58
N GLY A 23 -16.88 2.43 2.48
CA GLY A 23 -16.94 1.79 1.17
C GLY A 23 -15.58 1.73 0.49
N ILE A 24 -15.50 0.98 -0.61
CA ILE A 24 -14.26 0.86 -1.42
C ILE A 24 -13.96 2.12 -2.25
N ALA A 25 -14.88 3.07 -2.32
CA ALA A 25 -14.72 4.32 -3.07
C ALA A 25 -13.99 5.36 -2.20
N ASP A 26 -12.72 5.06 -1.86
CA ASP A 26 -11.84 6.03 -1.23
C ASP A 26 -11.46 7.12 -2.24
N SER A 27 -11.61 8.39 -1.88
CA SER A 27 -11.38 9.53 -2.77
C SER A 27 -9.93 9.61 -3.26
N GLY A 28 -8.96 9.23 -2.41
CA GLY A 28 -7.55 9.17 -2.79
C GLY A 28 -7.31 8.14 -3.89
N VAL A 29 -7.88 6.95 -3.76
CA VAL A 29 -7.76 5.89 -4.76
C VAL A 29 -8.51 6.24 -6.04
N GLU A 30 -9.74 6.78 -5.92
CA GLU A 30 -10.57 7.16 -7.07
C GLU A 30 -9.91 8.21 -7.96
N THR A 31 -9.08 9.10 -7.39
CA THR A 31 -8.32 10.11 -8.13
C THR A 31 -7.42 9.47 -9.21
N PHE A 32 -6.96 8.25 -9.01
CA PHE A 32 -6.03 7.58 -9.92
C PHE A 32 -6.68 6.54 -10.84
N ASN A 33 -7.96 6.26 -10.71
CA ASN A 33 -8.64 5.21 -11.49
C ASN A 33 -8.64 5.44 -13.01
N GLY A 34 -8.57 6.69 -13.48
CA GLY A 34 -8.56 6.99 -14.92
C GLY A 34 -7.27 6.58 -15.64
N THR A 35 -6.12 6.70 -14.97
CA THR A 35 -4.80 6.38 -15.52
C THR A 35 -3.86 5.78 -14.46
N PRO A 36 -4.22 4.64 -13.85
CA PRO A 36 -3.55 4.16 -12.64
C PRO A 36 -2.05 3.89 -12.85
N ILE A 37 -1.67 3.22 -13.94
CA ILE A 37 -0.26 2.89 -14.24
C ILE A 37 0.58 4.15 -14.50
N LYS A 38 0.04 5.11 -15.27
CA LYS A 38 0.74 6.38 -15.52
C LYS A 38 0.93 7.18 -14.25
N SER A 39 -0.12 7.22 -13.42
CA SER A 39 -0.08 7.91 -12.13
C SER A 39 0.90 7.24 -11.18
N LEU A 40 0.88 5.91 -11.08
CA LEU A 40 1.83 5.14 -10.28
C LEU A 40 3.28 5.47 -10.68
N ALA A 41 3.61 5.39 -11.98
CA ALA A 41 4.96 5.68 -12.44
C ALA A 41 5.39 7.12 -12.09
N ARG A 42 4.50 8.10 -12.26
CA ARG A 42 4.79 9.49 -11.94
C ARG A 42 5.05 9.68 -10.44
N GLU A 43 4.17 9.17 -9.57
CA GLU A 43 4.27 9.34 -8.12
C GLU A 43 5.52 8.64 -7.57
N ILE A 44 5.82 7.43 -8.03
CA ILE A 44 7.02 6.70 -7.62
C ILE A 44 8.29 7.45 -8.07
N CYS A 45 8.37 7.84 -9.35
CA CYS A 45 9.54 8.56 -9.85
C CYS A 45 9.75 9.88 -9.08
N GLN A 46 8.70 10.64 -8.84
CA GLN A 46 8.77 11.89 -8.07
C GLN A 46 9.29 11.63 -6.66
N THR A 47 8.69 10.68 -5.94
CA THR A 47 9.06 10.38 -4.55
C THR A 47 10.50 9.88 -4.44
N SER A 48 10.93 8.98 -5.35
CA SER A 48 12.30 8.44 -5.33
C SER A 48 13.34 9.51 -5.69
N ILE A 49 13.04 10.43 -6.61
CA ILE A 49 13.93 11.55 -6.96
C ILE A 49 14.05 12.52 -5.78
N ASP A 50 12.95 12.82 -5.11
CA ASP A 50 12.94 13.71 -3.94
C ASP A 50 13.76 13.12 -2.77
N ALA A 51 13.79 11.78 -2.65
CA ALA A 51 14.55 11.06 -1.65
C ALA A 51 16.02 10.77 -2.02
N ASN A 52 16.54 11.27 -3.16
CA ASN A 52 17.92 11.02 -3.57
C ASN A 52 18.94 11.45 -2.51
N LEU A 53 19.98 10.65 -2.27
CA LEU A 53 21.03 10.90 -1.28
C LEU A 53 21.91 12.12 -1.56
N LYS A 54 21.78 12.77 -2.72
CA LYS A 54 22.54 13.97 -3.13
C LYS A 54 24.07 13.76 -3.13
N ASN A 55 24.51 12.52 -3.36
CA ASN A 55 25.92 12.13 -3.40
C ASN A 55 26.56 12.20 -4.81
N GLY A 56 25.84 12.75 -5.78
CA GLY A 56 26.25 12.84 -7.18
C GLY A 56 25.87 11.64 -8.04
N GLU A 57 25.39 10.56 -7.42
CA GLU A 57 24.95 9.37 -8.12
C GLU A 57 23.45 9.42 -8.43
N PRO A 58 23.00 8.81 -9.54
CA PRO A 58 21.60 8.81 -9.91
C PRO A 58 20.75 7.88 -9.02
N THR A 59 19.51 8.29 -8.73
CA THR A 59 18.50 7.37 -8.21
C THR A 59 18.15 6.33 -9.28
N ARG A 60 18.14 5.06 -8.90
CA ARG A 60 17.74 3.96 -9.78
C ARG A 60 16.40 3.39 -9.31
N ILE A 61 15.42 3.33 -10.22
CA ILE A 61 14.09 2.78 -9.94
C ILE A 61 13.88 1.56 -10.83
N ILE A 62 13.43 0.45 -10.23
CA ILE A 62 13.24 -0.83 -10.90
C ILE A 62 11.77 -1.24 -10.75
N PHE A 63 11.09 -1.43 -11.86
CA PHE A 63 9.76 -2.04 -11.93
C PHE A 63 9.91 -3.48 -12.38
N ARG A 64 9.43 -4.44 -11.57
CA ARG A 64 9.54 -5.87 -11.87
C ARG A 64 8.23 -6.57 -11.57
N THR A 65 7.70 -7.28 -12.56
CA THR A 65 6.57 -8.21 -12.36
C THR A 65 7.08 -9.61 -12.02
N PHE A 66 6.36 -10.30 -11.16
CA PHE A 66 6.62 -11.69 -10.79
C PHE A 66 5.31 -12.35 -10.38
N GLU A 67 5.31 -13.68 -10.29
CA GLU A 67 4.14 -14.45 -9.88
C GLU A 67 4.41 -15.15 -8.56
N ILE A 68 3.40 -15.20 -7.70
CA ILE A 68 3.41 -15.95 -6.45
C ILE A 68 2.16 -16.82 -6.33
N ALA A 69 2.24 -17.92 -5.60
CA ALA A 69 1.04 -18.61 -5.15
C ALA A 69 0.32 -17.76 -4.10
N PRO A 70 -1.02 -17.77 -4.02
CA PRO A 70 -1.77 -17.07 -2.97
C PRO A 70 -1.26 -17.39 -1.56
N SER A 71 -0.92 -18.64 -1.30
CA SER A 71 -0.36 -19.09 -0.02
C SER A 71 1.00 -18.49 0.36
N ALA A 72 1.66 -17.78 -0.55
CA ALA A 72 2.88 -17.03 -0.25
C ALA A 72 2.59 -15.64 0.35
N ILE A 73 1.34 -15.18 0.32
CA ILE A 73 0.90 -13.98 1.02
C ILE A 73 0.68 -14.36 2.49
N PRO A 74 1.29 -13.66 3.45
CA PRO A 74 1.08 -13.96 4.88
C PRO A 74 -0.39 -13.96 5.27
N ASP A 75 -0.82 -14.96 6.02
CA ASP A 75 -2.20 -15.14 6.51
C ASP A 75 -3.27 -14.93 5.42
N PHE A 76 -3.02 -15.49 4.23
CA PHE A 76 -3.91 -15.30 3.07
C PHE A 76 -5.33 -15.78 3.30
N ASP A 77 -5.51 -16.81 4.11
CA ASP A 77 -6.83 -17.37 4.45
C ASP A 77 -7.69 -16.32 5.19
N ASP A 78 -7.09 -15.51 6.07
CA ASP A 78 -7.78 -14.42 6.78
C ASP A 78 -8.21 -13.32 5.80
N LEU A 79 -7.38 -13.03 4.79
CA LEU A 79 -7.70 -12.05 3.75
C LEU A 79 -8.84 -12.55 2.84
N ASP A 80 -8.81 -13.82 2.43
CA ASP A 80 -9.86 -14.43 1.61
C ASP A 80 -11.21 -14.48 2.37
N ASP A 81 -11.19 -14.82 3.66
CA ASP A 81 -12.36 -14.79 4.53
C ASP A 81 -12.90 -13.34 4.67
N ALA A 82 -12.03 -12.35 4.84
CA ALA A 82 -12.43 -10.94 4.89
C ALA A 82 -13.10 -10.49 3.58
N PHE A 83 -12.59 -10.91 2.42
CA PHE A 83 -13.24 -10.64 1.13
C PHE A 83 -14.58 -11.34 1.02
N SER A 84 -14.70 -12.57 1.50
CA SER A 84 -15.95 -13.35 1.46
C SER A 84 -17.02 -12.70 2.33
N ARG A 85 -16.71 -12.33 3.55
CA ARG A 85 -17.62 -11.60 4.47
C ARG A 85 -18.01 -10.23 3.91
N SER A 86 -17.06 -9.52 3.31
CA SER A 86 -17.34 -8.23 2.67
C SER A 86 -18.27 -8.38 1.48
N LEU A 87 -18.08 -9.42 0.65
CA LEU A 87 -19.00 -9.70 -0.46
C LEU A 87 -20.42 -9.99 0.03
N GLU A 88 -20.54 -10.80 1.09
CA GLU A 88 -21.86 -11.08 1.69
C GLU A 88 -22.55 -9.80 2.18
N TYR A 89 -21.83 -8.96 2.92
CA TYR A 89 -22.33 -7.68 3.42
C TYR A 89 -22.79 -6.77 2.26
N TRP A 90 -21.92 -6.52 1.29
CA TRP A 90 -22.21 -5.61 0.18
C TRP A 90 -23.24 -6.16 -0.81
N SER A 91 -23.45 -7.49 -0.84
CA SER A 91 -24.53 -8.09 -1.63
C SER A 91 -25.92 -7.77 -1.06
N LYS A 92 -26.01 -7.49 0.23
CA LYS A 92 -27.22 -7.04 0.91
C LYS A 92 -27.45 -5.52 0.77
N GLN A 93 -26.41 -4.79 0.38
CA GLN A 93 -26.44 -3.35 0.16
C GLN A 93 -26.65 -3.03 -1.34
N LYS A 94 -27.04 -1.80 -1.66
CA LYS A 94 -27.23 -1.37 -3.05
C LYS A 94 -25.95 -0.94 -3.78
N SER A 95 -24.75 -1.24 -3.23
CA SER A 95 -23.47 -0.86 -3.82
C SER A 95 -22.99 -1.89 -4.83
N THR A 96 -23.31 -1.68 -6.11
CA THR A 96 -22.83 -2.54 -7.21
C THR A 96 -21.30 -2.51 -7.36
N LYS A 97 -20.66 -1.37 -7.10
CA LYS A 97 -19.20 -1.18 -7.20
C LYS A 97 -18.47 -2.04 -6.17
N ALA A 98 -18.88 -1.99 -4.89
CA ALA A 98 -18.28 -2.80 -3.84
C ALA A 98 -18.46 -4.30 -4.11
N LYS A 99 -19.67 -4.71 -4.48
CA LYS A 99 -19.97 -6.10 -4.84
C LYS A 99 -19.06 -6.59 -5.98
N SER A 100 -18.95 -5.83 -7.07
CA SER A 100 -18.11 -6.17 -8.22
C SER A 100 -16.63 -6.28 -7.83
N PHE A 101 -16.13 -5.38 -6.97
CA PHE A 101 -14.77 -5.43 -6.47
C PHE A 101 -14.49 -6.74 -5.72
N PHE A 102 -15.29 -7.09 -4.72
CA PHE A 102 -15.08 -8.29 -3.91
C PHE A 102 -15.26 -9.58 -4.72
N GLN A 103 -16.17 -9.61 -5.69
CA GLN A 103 -16.28 -10.72 -6.64
C GLN A 103 -14.99 -10.90 -7.45
N SER A 104 -14.40 -9.82 -7.93
CA SER A 104 -13.16 -9.86 -8.70
C SER A 104 -11.97 -10.27 -7.83
N ALA A 105 -11.89 -9.77 -6.60
CA ALA A 105 -10.86 -10.14 -5.65
C ALA A 105 -10.90 -11.64 -5.32
N LEU A 106 -12.07 -12.18 -4.99
CA LEU A 106 -12.25 -13.62 -4.73
C LEU A 106 -11.97 -14.49 -5.96
N LYS A 107 -12.29 -14.01 -7.15
CA LYS A 107 -11.94 -14.73 -8.40
C LYS A 107 -10.43 -14.79 -8.59
N LEU A 108 -9.72 -13.70 -8.29
CA LEU A 108 -8.26 -13.65 -8.35
C LEU A 108 -7.62 -14.50 -7.26
N ALA A 109 -8.15 -14.47 -6.04
CA ALA A 109 -7.68 -15.27 -4.90
C ALA A 109 -7.68 -16.80 -5.18
N LYS A 110 -8.60 -17.26 -6.04
CA LYS A 110 -8.70 -18.66 -6.46
C LYS A 110 -7.78 -19.07 -7.60
N GLN A 111 -6.99 -18.13 -8.14
CA GLN A 111 -6.03 -18.47 -9.19
C GLN A 111 -4.82 -19.20 -8.59
N PRO A 112 -4.19 -20.12 -9.34
CA PRO A 112 -2.99 -20.81 -8.85
C PRO A 112 -1.81 -19.87 -8.63
N LYS A 113 -1.81 -18.74 -9.31
CA LYS A 113 -0.79 -17.70 -9.23
C LYS A 113 -1.39 -16.31 -9.33
N ILE A 114 -0.79 -15.38 -8.60
CA ILE A 114 -1.12 -13.95 -8.59
C ILE A 114 0.09 -13.20 -9.14
N THR A 115 -0.15 -12.33 -10.12
CA THR A 115 0.88 -11.42 -10.64
C THR A 115 1.04 -10.25 -9.70
N CYS A 116 2.27 -10.06 -9.22
CA CYS A 116 2.68 -8.94 -8.37
C CYS A 116 3.59 -7.98 -9.13
N LEU A 117 3.49 -6.70 -8.81
CA LEU A 117 4.45 -5.68 -9.24
C LEU A 117 5.29 -5.27 -8.03
N ARG A 118 6.60 -5.46 -8.13
CA ARG A 118 7.58 -4.90 -7.18
C ARG A 118 8.21 -3.67 -7.79
N ILE A 119 8.21 -2.60 -7.02
CA ILE A 119 8.91 -1.36 -7.34
C ILE A 119 9.97 -1.16 -6.27
N SER A 120 11.21 -0.98 -6.69
CA SER A 120 12.33 -0.78 -5.79
C SER A 120 13.14 0.41 -6.25
N ASP A 121 13.62 1.19 -5.33
CA ASP A 121 14.58 2.26 -5.60
C ASP A 121 15.88 2.05 -4.83
N THR A 122 16.93 2.65 -5.31
CA THR A 122 18.26 2.65 -4.68
C THR A 122 18.89 4.01 -4.87
N ASN A 123 19.88 4.31 -4.03
CA ASN A 123 20.49 5.63 -3.89
C ASN A 123 19.49 6.69 -3.44
N THR A 124 18.66 6.29 -2.48
CA THR A 124 17.66 7.11 -1.79
C THR A 124 17.86 7.00 -0.28
N THR A 125 17.29 7.93 0.48
CA THR A 125 17.30 7.86 1.95
C THR A 125 16.52 6.69 2.50
N GLY A 126 15.71 6.02 1.67
CA GLY A 126 14.69 5.10 2.14
C GLY A 126 13.58 5.81 2.92
N LEU A 127 12.76 5.05 3.62
CA LEU A 127 11.72 5.56 4.51
C LEU A 127 12.24 5.56 5.95
N LEU A 128 12.72 6.72 6.38
CA LEU A 128 13.28 6.93 7.71
C LEU A 128 12.24 6.76 8.82
N GLY A 129 12.71 6.35 10.01
CA GLY A 129 11.94 6.31 11.23
C GLY A 129 10.89 5.19 11.27
N SER A 130 11.25 4.00 10.80
CA SER A 130 10.38 2.82 10.90
C SER A 130 10.25 2.29 12.32
N ASP A 131 11.19 2.63 13.20
CA ASP A 131 11.22 2.38 14.63
C ASP A 131 10.54 3.50 15.46
N GLU A 132 10.14 4.61 14.83
CA GLU A 132 9.41 5.69 15.45
C GLU A 132 7.90 5.45 15.44
N GLU A 133 7.24 5.81 16.54
CA GLU A 133 5.79 5.64 16.65
C GLU A 133 5.00 6.65 15.82
N TYR A 134 5.48 7.91 15.76
CA TYR A 134 4.80 9.05 15.11
C TYR A 134 5.77 9.93 14.33
N ASN A 135 5.21 10.73 13.41
CA ASN A 135 5.88 11.84 12.72
C ASN A 135 7.10 11.48 11.86
N SER A 136 7.27 10.21 11.52
CA SER A 136 8.33 9.77 10.61
C SER A 136 7.84 9.62 9.17
N PRO A 137 8.73 9.66 8.16
CA PRO A 137 8.41 9.32 6.77
C PRO A 137 7.73 7.96 6.63
N TRP A 138 8.18 6.94 7.37
CA TRP A 138 7.55 5.63 7.44
C TRP A 138 6.13 5.71 7.97
N CYS A 139 5.91 6.34 9.12
CA CYS A 139 4.60 6.51 9.73
C CYS A 139 3.65 7.27 8.79
N ASN A 140 4.13 8.36 8.17
CA ASN A 140 3.34 9.18 7.26
C ASN A 140 2.90 8.42 6.01
N LEU A 141 3.72 7.49 5.49
CA LEU A 141 3.34 6.65 4.37
C LEU A 141 2.37 5.55 4.78
N THR A 142 2.66 4.82 5.85
CA THR A 142 2.01 3.54 6.18
C THR A 142 0.80 3.68 7.11
N LYS A 143 0.80 4.67 8.01
CA LYS A 143 -0.18 4.78 9.09
C LYS A 143 -1.04 6.04 9.04
N SER A 144 -0.56 7.16 8.48
CA SER A 144 -1.32 8.41 8.51
C SER A 144 -2.12 8.62 7.22
N GLN A 145 -3.29 9.26 7.33
CA GLN A 145 -4.12 9.68 6.21
C GLN A 145 -4.51 11.15 6.39
N GLY A 146 -4.24 11.98 5.38
CA GLY A 146 -4.60 13.39 5.40
C GLY A 146 -3.77 14.28 6.33
N ALA A 147 -2.69 13.76 6.94
CA ALA A 147 -1.84 14.45 7.89
C ALA A 147 -0.50 14.88 7.26
N SER A 148 -0.50 15.53 6.09
CA SER A 148 0.75 16.03 5.51
C SER A 148 0.84 17.54 5.67
N ASP A 149 1.76 17.99 6.54
CA ASP A 149 2.10 19.40 6.75
C ASP A 149 3.15 19.93 5.75
N LYS A 150 3.27 19.32 4.56
CA LYS A 150 4.19 19.81 3.53
C LYS A 150 3.69 21.16 2.95
N SER A 151 3.84 22.23 3.73
CA SER A 151 3.78 23.61 3.27
C SER A 151 5.11 23.99 2.63
N GLY A 152 5.36 23.60 1.40
CA GLY A 152 6.59 23.96 0.69
C GLY A 152 6.47 23.69 -0.80
N SER A 153 7.24 24.43 -1.60
CA SER A 153 7.29 24.46 -3.06
C SER A 153 7.71 23.15 -3.75
N HIS A 154 7.70 22.02 -3.04
CA HIS A 154 7.97 20.70 -3.59
C HIS A 154 6.64 20.09 -4.01
N GLY A 155 6.47 19.85 -5.30
CA GLY A 155 5.24 19.50 -6.00
C GLY A 155 4.56 18.17 -5.64
N GLY A 156 4.51 17.84 -4.35
CA GLY A 156 3.80 16.66 -3.84
C GLY A 156 2.34 17.02 -3.53
N SER A 157 1.41 16.41 -4.21
CA SER A 157 -0.03 16.54 -4.03
C SER A 157 -0.47 16.08 -2.63
N PHE A 158 -0.44 16.93 -1.62
CA PHE A 158 -1.11 16.77 -0.30
C PHE A 158 -1.22 15.35 0.28
N GLY A 159 -0.20 14.50 0.09
CA GLY A 159 -0.23 13.11 0.55
C GLY A 159 -1.16 12.18 -0.26
N ILE A 160 -1.73 12.63 -1.37
CA ILE A 160 -2.60 11.80 -2.23
C ILE A 160 -1.79 10.78 -3.04
N GLY A 161 -0.55 11.09 -3.43
CA GLY A 161 0.30 10.22 -4.25
C GLY A 161 0.44 8.79 -3.74
N LYS A 162 0.42 8.62 -2.41
CA LYS A 162 0.49 7.30 -1.76
C LYS A 162 -0.68 6.36 -2.10
N PHE A 163 -1.78 6.86 -2.66
CA PHE A 163 -2.91 6.04 -3.07
C PHE A 163 -2.75 5.45 -4.48
N ALA A 164 -1.79 5.92 -5.28
CA ALA A 164 -1.55 5.41 -6.63
C ALA A 164 -1.24 3.90 -6.67
N PRO A 165 -0.41 3.32 -5.77
CA PRO A 165 -0.20 1.88 -5.69
C PRO A 165 -1.49 1.09 -5.39
N TYR A 166 -2.34 1.60 -4.50
CA TYR A 166 -3.63 0.96 -4.19
C TYR A 166 -4.57 0.97 -5.40
N ALA A 167 -4.58 2.04 -6.21
CA ALA A 167 -5.36 2.09 -7.44
C ALA A 167 -4.93 1.04 -8.48
N CYS A 168 -3.65 0.65 -8.47
CA CYS A 168 -3.10 -0.39 -9.34
C CYS A 168 -3.29 -1.81 -8.80
N SER A 169 -3.56 -1.97 -7.51
CA SER A 169 -3.69 -3.28 -6.87
C SER A 169 -5.12 -3.81 -6.98
N ALA A 170 -5.29 -5.02 -7.54
CA ALA A 170 -6.57 -5.68 -7.64
C ALA A 170 -7.15 -6.08 -6.25
N PHE A 171 -6.29 -6.24 -5.24
CA PHE A 171 -6.69 -6.47 -3.85
C PHE A 171 -6.73 -5.18 -3.03
N ARG A 172 -6.40 -4.03 -3.61
CA ARG A 172 -6.19 -2.77 -2.86
C ARG A 172 -5.19 -2.94 -1.71
N THR A 173 -4.22 -3.80 -1.92
CA THR A 173 -3.19 -4.17 -0.94
C THR A 173 -1.82 -3.80 -1.45
N VAL A 174 -0.99 -3.24 -0.58
CA VAL A 174 0.39 -2.84 -0.86
C VAL A 174 1.26 -3.26 0.31
N PHE A 175 2.39 -3.87 0.01
CA PHE A 175 3.43 -4.18 1.00
C PHE A 175 4.57 -3.18 0.85
N TYR A 176 5.02 -2.62 1.95
CA TYR A 176 6.16 -1.72 2.00
C TYR A 176 7.32 -2.39 2.73
N SER A 177 8.52 -2.18 2.23
CA SER A 177 9.76 -2.51 2.94
C SER A 177 10.79 -1.43 2.68
N THR A 178 11.67 -1.17 3.62
CA THR A 178 12.74 -0.20 3.52
C THR A 178 14.02 -0.71 4.17
N LEU A 179 15.14 -0.27 3.65
CA LEU A 179 16.40 -0.16 4.35
C LEU A 179 16.80 1.30 4.19
N ASP A 180 16.75 2.05 5.26
CA ASP A 180 16.99 3.49 5.23
C ASP A 180 18.49 3.86 5.33
N SER A 181 18.78 5.14 5.18
CA SER A 181 20.16 5.66 5.23
C SER A 181 20.81 5.50 6.60
N ASP A 182 20.03 5.29 7.66
CA ASP A 182 20.51 5.07 9.02
C ASP A 182 20.75 3.58 9.32
N GLY A 183 20.48 2.71 8.32
CA GLY A 183 20.66 1.27 8.40
C GLY A 183 19.50 0.54 9.10
N VAL A 184 18.36 1.20 9.30
CA VAL A 184 17.17 0.59 9.89
C VAL A 184 16.34 -0.07 8.79
N ALA A 185 15.92 -1.31 9.02
CA ALA A 185 15.11 -2.09 8.10
C ALA A 185 13.69 -2.30 8.65
N ALA A 186 12.67 -2.23 7.76
CA ALA A 186 11.28 -2.54 8.07
C ALA A 186 10.54 -3.14 6.85
#